data_dec75ff79fd2a401b7e3a00317c65d00
#
_entry.id   dec75ff79fd2a401b7e3a00317c65d00
#
_cell.length_a   1.000
_cell.length_b   1.000
_cell.length_c   1.000
_cell.angle_alpha   90.00
_cell.angle_beta   90.00
_cell.angle_gamma   90.00
#
_symmetry.space_group_name_H-M   'P 1'
#
loop_
_entity.id
_entity.type
_entity.pdbx_description
1 polymer ?
#
loop_
_entity_poly.entity_id
_entity_poly.type
_entity_poly.pdbx_seq_one_letter_code
_entity_poly.pdbx_strand_id
1 'polypeptide(L)'
;MSSFLTRRVFVSSVVAALAAPAFLRPAEAQTKPDRKTYVVPPEHQPTIVQLRDKFEPGQILVDPNTYSLYWTMEKRRAMRFIVGVGKGNLYTPGKFHIGAKKEWPSWTPTKEMIARDPGHYAKWADGMPGGPTNPLGARALYLFDDNGGDTFLRIHGTPDPWTIGSAVSNGCVRLVNDHITQLYEMVPMDTPVTLYSKRSQSS
;
A
#
# COMPACT_ATOMS: atom_id res chain seq x y z
N MET A 1 40.43 -57.91 -58.14
CA MET A 1 40.97 -56.61 -57.85
C MET A 1 40.24 -56.11 -56.64
N SER A 2 40.96 -56.00 -55.56
CA SER A 2 40.49 -55.96 -54.18
C SER A 2 39.99 -54.57 -53.77
N SER A 3 38.77 -54.51 -53.23
CA SER A 3 38.25 -53.31 -52.54
C SER A 3 38.29 -53.52 -51.03
N PHE A 4 39.04 -52.66 -50.34
CA PHE A 4 39.20 -52.64 -48.91
C PHE A 4 38.02 -51.86 -48.23
N LEU A 5 37.20 -52.53 -47.42
CA LEU A 5 36.18 -51.94 -46.57
C LEU A 5 36.82 -51.49 -45.27
N THR A 6 36.85 -50.19 -45.03
CA THR A 6 37.31 -49.60 -43.80
C THR A 6 36.17 -49.52 -42.81
N ARG A 7 36.20 -50.29 -41.69
CA ARG A 7 35.25 -50.23 -40.56
C ARG A 7 35.54 -48.98 -39.74
N ARG A 8 34.63 -48.04 -39.75
CA ARG A 8 34.59 -46.94 -38.79
C ARG A 8 33.93 -47.41 -37.50
N VAL A 9 34.70 -47.45 -36.42
CA VAL A 9 34.22 -47.71 -35.06
C VAL A 9 33.62 -46.39 -34.51
N PHE A 10 32.32 -46.37 -34.27
CA PHE A 10 31.65 -45.29 -33.54
C PHE A 10 31.84 -45.54 -32.05
N VAL A 11 32.62 -44.67 -31.39
CA VAL A 11 32.69 -44.63 -29.92
C VAL A 11 31.57 -43.68 -29.45
N SER A 12 30.50 -44.26 -28.90
CA SER A 12 29.42 -43.50 -28.27
C SER A 12 29.85 -43.13 -26.85
N SER A 13 30.21 -41.87 -26.65
CA SER A 13 30.46 -41.31 -25.33
C SER A 13 29.13 -41.02 -24.65
N VAL A 14 28.74 -41.81 -23.64
CA VAL A 14 27.61 -41.54 -22.75
C VAL A 14 28.05 -40.51 -21.71
N VAL A 15 27.59 -39.26 -21.87
CA VAL A 15 27.74 -38.22 -20.84
C VAL A 15 26.63 -38.45 -19.81
N ALA A 16 26.96 -39.02 -18.67
CA ALA A 16 26.07 -39.10 -17.53
C ALA A 16 25.96 -37.70 -16.86
N ALA A 17 24.86 -37.02 -17.12
CA ALA A 17 24.52 -35.80 -16.41
C ALA A 17 24.13 -36.15 -14.97
N LEU A 18 24.99 -35.85 -14.00
CA LEU A 18 24.71 -35.87 -12.59
C LEU A 18 23.73 -34.72 -12.26
N ALA A 19 22.42 -35.03 -12.18
CA ALA A 19 21.44 -34.09 -11.66
C ALA A 19 21.67 -33.95 -10.15
N ALA A 20 22.24 -32.82 -9.74
CA ALA A 20 22.30 -32.46 -8.32
C ALA A 20 20.87 -32.23 -7.79
N PRO A 21 20.50 -32.79 -6.64
CA PRO A 21 19.20 -32.50 -6.04
C PRO A 21 19.11 -31.02 -5.72
N ALA A 22 18.14 -30.32 -6.36
CA ALA A 22 17.78 -28.96 -5.98
C ALA A 22 17.13 -29.06 -4.59
N PHE A 23 17.86 -28.67 -3.55
CA PHE A 23 17.28 -28.45 -2.22
C PHE A 23 16.29 -27.28 -2.35
N LEU A 24 15.00 -27.63 -2.47
CA LEU A 24 13.90 -26.69 -2.29
C LEU A 24 14.01 -26.19 -0.83
N ARG A 25 14.58 -24.98 -0.63
CA ARG A 25 14.46 -24.29 0.64
C ARG A 25 12.96 -24.06 0.88
N PRO A 26 12.41 -24.52 2.01
CA PRO A 26 11.05 -24.18 2.35
C PRO A 26 10.95 -22.65 2.39
N ALA A 27 9.94 -22.10 1.71
CA ALA A 27 9.63 -20.68 1.81
C ALA A 27 9.37 -20.39 3.30
N GLU A 28 10.29 -19.68 3.95
CA GLU A 28 10.07 -19.19 5.31
C GLU A 28 8.81 -18.34 5.27
N ALA A 29 7.75 -18.81 5.90
CA ALA A 29 6.56 -18.02 6.13
C ALA A 29 6.99 -16.79 6.94
N GLN A 30 7.00 -15.62 6.30
CA GLN A 30 7.33 -14.36 6.96
C GLN A 30 6.31 -14.15 8.09
N THR A 31 6.70 -14.43 9.32
CA THR A 31 5.89 -14.16 10.49
C THR A 31 5.68 -12.65 10.58
N LYS A 32 4.40 -12.23 10.73
CA LYS A 32 4.08 -10.82 10.91
C LYS A 32 4.84 -10.28 12.13
N PRO A 33 5.48 -9.10 12.02
CA PRO A 33 6.13 -8.48 13.17
C PRO A 33 5.15 -8.28 14.34
N ASP A 34 5.66 -8.31 15.56
CA ASP A 34 4.85 -7.96 16.72
C ASP A 34 4.56 -6.46 16.71
N ARG A 35 3.28 -6.09 16.80
CA ARG A 35 2.83 -4.69 16.82
C ARG A 35 3.44 -3.87 17.95
N LYS A 36 3.73 -4.50 19.09
CA LYS A 36 4.27 -3.82 20.28
C LYS A 36 5.74 -3.49 20.15
N THR A 37 6.47 -4.26 19.38
CA THR A 37 7.94 -4.13 19.23
C THR A 37 8.35 -3.57 17.89
N TYR A 38 7.41 -3.37 16.94
CA TYR A 38 7.70 -2.82 15.63
C TYR A 38 8.13 -1.35 15.72
N VAL A 39 9.34 -1.08 15.29
CA VAL A 39 9.88 0.28 15.17
C VAL A 39 9.73 0.76 13.73
N VAL A 40 9.09 1.90 13.56
CA VAL A 40 8.94 2.53 12.24
C VAL A 40 10.33 2.95 11.73
N PRO A 41 10.75 2.51 10.53
CA PRO A 41 12.05 2.85 9.97
C PRO A 41 12.27 4.38 9.90
N PRO A 42 13.52 4.87 10.11
CA PRO A 42 13.81 6.30 10.05
C PRO A 42 13.40 6.96 8.73
N GLU A 43 13.54 6.26 7.60
CA GLU A 43 13.14 6.72 6.26
C GLU A 43 11.62 6.87 6.08
N HIS A 44 10.82 6.24 6.95
CA HIS A 44 9.37 6.35 6.99
C HIS A 44 8.86 7.46 7.91
N GLN A 45 9.75 8.11 8.67
CA GLN A 45 9.37 9.21 9.56
C GLN A 45 8.89 10.44 8.76
N PRO A 46 7.90 11.18 9.28
CA PRO A 46 7.45 12.42 8.67
C PRO A 46 8.61 13.40 8.50
N THR A 47 8.75 13.96 7.30
CA THR A 47 9.89 14.82 6.97
C THR A 47 9.44 16.00 6.13
N ILE A 48 9.95 17.20 6.44
CA ILE A 48 9.73 18.39 5.59
C ILE A 48 10.62 18.28 4.35
N VAL A 49 9.98 18.37 3.17
CA VAL A 49 10.64 18.31 1.87
C VAL A 49 10.37 19.56 1.05
N GLN A 50 11.27 19.87 0.11
CA GLN A 50 11.08 20.92 -0.88
C GLN A 50 10.40 20.33 -2.11
N LEU A 51 9.27 20.91 -2.53
CA LEU A 51 8.56 20.54 -3.75
C LEU A 51 9.20 21.21 -4.98
N ARG A 52 9.24 20.50 -6.09
CA ARG A 52 9.71 21.05 -7.38
C ARG A 52 8.73 22.09 -7.92
N ASP A 53 7.46 21.72 -7.96
CA ASP A 53 6.38 22.56 -8.46
C ASP A 53 5.79 23.41 -7.34
N LYS A 54 5.12 24.49 -7.74
CA LYS A 54 4.36 25.32 -6.82
C LYS A 54 2.97 24.72 -6.63
N PHE A 55 2.60 24.48 -5.40
CA PHE A 55 1.25 24.09 -4.97
C PHE A 55 0.75 25.15 -3.98
N GLU A 56 -0.57 25.34 -3.95
CA GLU A 56 -1.18 26.13 -2.88
C GLU A 56 -1.00 25.40 -1.54
N PRO A 57 -0.70 26.11 -0.45
CA PRO A 57 -0.63 25.53 0.87
C PRO A 57 -1.98 24.96 1.33
N GLY A 58 -1.94 23.95 2.22
CA GLY A 58 -3.16 23.40 2.80
C GLY A 58 -3.87 22.36 1.90
N GLN A 59 -3.13 21.62 1.08
CA GLN A 59 -3.65 20.53 0.26
C GLN A 59 -2.97 19.21 0.62
N ILE A 60 -3.68 18.10 0.39
CA ILE A 60 -3.12 16.76 0.44
C ILE A 60 -2.89 16.25 -0.98
N LEU A 61 -1.66 15.83 -1.27
CA LEU A 61 -1.26 15.20 -2.53
C LEU A 61 -0.75 13.80 -2.24
N VAL A 62 -1.28 12.77 -2.91
CA VAL A 62 -0.83 11.39 -2.74
C VAL A 62 -0.23 10.86 -4.04
N ASP A 63 1.05 10.49 -4.01
CA ASP A 63 1.73 9.82 -5.12
C ASP A 63 1.86 8.32 -4.80
N PRO A 64 1.07 7.46 -5.46
CA PRO A 64 1.12 6.02 -5.24
C PRO A 64 2.39 5.36 -5.77
N ASN A 65 3.14 6.04 -6.65
CA ASN A 65 4.35 5.51 -7.27
C ASN A 65 5.57 5.58 -6.35
N THR A 66 5.53 6.52 -5.40
CA THR A 66 6.56 6.70 -4.37
C THR A 66 6.05 6.39 -2.97
N TYR A 67 4.81 5.89 -2.86
CA TYR A 67 4.14 5.64 -1.58
C TYR A 67 4.20 6.84 -0.64
N SER A 68 3.98 8.05 -1.17
CA SER A 68 4.12 9.29 -0.42
C SER A 68 2.82 10.09 -0.40
N LEU A 69 2.52 10.64 0.77
CA LEU A 69 1.51 11.67 0.98
C LEU A 69 2.22 12.96 1.38
N TYR A 70 1.82 14.06 0.76
CA TYR A 70 2.36 15.39 1.02
C TYR A 70 1.24 16.30 1.56
N TRP A 71 1.45 16.88 2.72
CA TRP A 71 0.71 18.03 3.22
C TRP A 71 1.43 19.29 2.77
N THR A 72 0.85 20.06 1.84
CA THR A 72 1.49 21.23 1.24
C THR A 72 1.54 22.39 2.21
N MET A 73 2.66 23.13 2.17
CA MET A 73 2.99 24.24 3.07
C MET A 73 3.51 25.42 2.25
N GLU A 74 3.62 26.59 2.92
CA GLU A 74 4.23 27.76 2.33
C GLU A 74 5.66 27.52 1.79
N LYS A 75 6.11 28.38 0.87
CA LYS A 75 7.47 28.37 0.28
C LYS A 75 7.83 27.07 -0.43
N ARG A 76 6.86 26.43 -1.12
CA ARG A 76 7.00 25.16 -1.83
C ARG A 76 7.53 24.01 -0.95
N ARG A 77 7.18 24.01 0.31
CA ARG A 77 7.47 22.91 1.23
C ARG A 77 6.26 21.99 1.40
N ALA A 78 6.51 20.79 1.82
CA ALA A 78 5.47 19.88 2.28
C ALA A 78 5.98 19.00 3.43
N MET A 79 5.10 18.63 4.34
CA MET A 79 5.31 17.50 5.22
C MET A 79 5.02 16.22 4.43
N ARG A 80 6.05 15.39 4.23
CA ARG A 80 5.92 14.10 3.55
C ARG A 80 5.71 13.00 4.58
N PHE A 81 4.71 12.15 4.33
CA PHE A 81 4.46 10.90 5.04
C PHE A 81 4.62 9.73 4.09
N ILE A 82 5.20 8.62 4.53
CA ILE A 82 5.18 7.38 3.78
C ILE A 82 3.86 6.66 4.06
N VAL A 83 3.22 6.15 2.99
CA VAL A 83 1.86 5.59 3.04
C VAL A 83 1.78 4.20 2.43
N GLY A 84 0.78 3.43 2.84
CA GLY A 84 0.30 2.28 2.09
C GLY A 84 -0.85 2.69 1.19
N VAL A 85 -0.98 2.09 0.01
CA VAL A 85 -2.02 2.42 -0.98
C VAL A 85 -2.78 1.17 -1.43
N GLY A 86 -3.84 1.37 -2.22
CA GLY A 86 -4.63 0.29 -2.81
C GLY A 86 -3.79 -0.65 -3.69
N LYS A 87 -3.95 -1.96 -3.49
CA LYS A 87 -3.31 -2.98 -4.33
C LYS A 87 -3.94 -3.04 -5.72
N GLY A 88 -3.12 -3.34 -6.74
CA GLY A 88 -3.58 -3.54 -8.12
C GLY A 88 -4.48 -2.40 -8.61
N ASN A 89 -5.65 -2.74 -9.12
CA ASN A 89 -6.69 -1.84 -9.63
C ASN A 89 -7.65 -1.29 -8.55
N LEU A 90 -7.45 -1.63 -7.28
CA LEU A 90 -8.29 -1.13 -6.19
C LEU A 90 -7.96 0.33 -5.80
N TYR A 91 -6.80 0.85 -6.20
CA TYR A 91 -6.47 2.25 -5.99
C TYR A 91 -7.22 3.12 -7.01
N THR A 92 -7.96 4.11 -6.52
CA THR A 92 -8.75 5.03 -7.37
C THR A 92 -8.13 6.42 -7.33
N PRO A 93 -7.53 6.90 -8.43
CA PRO A 93 -7.04 8.27 -8.52
C PRO A 93 -8.21 9.25 -8.68
N GLY A 94 -7.98 10.52 -8.32
CA GLY A 94 -9.01 11.55 -8.45
C GLY A 94 -8.76 12.76 -7.59
N LYS A 95 -9.72 13.70 -7.64
CA LYS A 95 -9.79 14.87 -6.77
C LYS A 95 -10.93 14.69 -5.79
N PHE A 96 -10.71 15.08 -4.56
CA PHE A 96 -11.61 14.90 -3.44
C PHE A 96 -11.43 16.06 -2.45
N HIS A 97 -12.27 16.10 -1.43
CA HIS A 97 -12.06 16.96 -0.26
C HIS A 97 -12.32 16.16 1.02
N ILE A 98 -11.85 16.68 2.15
CA ILE A 98 -12.11 16.09 3.47
C ILE A 98 -13.53 16.45 3.91
N GLY A 99 -14.48 15.55 3.75
CA GLY A 99 -15.88 15.75 4.12
C GLY A 99 -16.22 15.33 5.55
N ALA A 100 -15.38 14.52 6.20
CA ALA A 100 -15.54 14.14 7.61
C ALA A 100 -14.21 13.71 8.22
N LYS A 101 -14.10 13.83 9.54
CA LYS A 101 -12.94 13.41 10.35
C LYS A 101 -13.44 12.60 11.55
N LYS A 102 -12.78 11.47 11.87
CA LYS A 102 -13.14 10.66 13.04
C LYS A 102 -11.91 10.13 13.77
N GLU A 103 -11.99 10.20 15.08
CA GLU A 103 -11.09 9.51 16.00
C GLU A 103 -11.62 8.11 16.28
N TRP A 104 -10.73 7.15 16.33
CA TRP A 104 -11.07 5.74 16.57
C TRP A 104 -12.35 5.30 15.84
N PRO A 105 -12.38 5.42 14.49
CA PRO A 105 -13.58 5.17 13.71
C PRO A 105 -14.01 3.70 13.81
N SER A 106 -15.31 3.45 13.84
CA SER A 106 -15.83 2.12 13.52
C SER A 106 -15.58 1.76 12.07
N TRP A 107 -15.47 0.49 11.78
CA TRP A 107 -15.26 -0.01 10.42
C TRP A 107 -16.25 -1.11 10.08
N THR A 108 -16.81 -1.06 8.88
CA THR A 108 -17.62 -2.13 8.31
C THR A 108 -17.07 -2.45 6.92
N PRO A 109 -16.81 -3.73 6.60
CA PRO A 109 -16.39 -4.10 5.25
C PRO A 109 -17.49 -3.81 4.24
N THR A 110 -17.10 -3.38 3.04
CA THR A 110 -18.08 -3.21 1.96
C THR A 110 -18.60 -4.58 1.48
N LYS A 111 -19.76 -4.59 0.80
CA LYS A 111 -20.30 -5.82 0.21
C LYS A 111 -19.32 -6.48 -0.76
N GLU A 112 -18.59 -5.66 -1.53
CA GLU A 112 -17.56 -6.11 -2.48
C GLU A 112 -16.35 -6.74 -1.76
N MET A 113 -15.97 -6.23 -0.60
CA MET A 113 -14.92 -6.84 0.24
C MET A 113 -15.36 -8.20 0.74
N ILE A 114 -16.58 -8.32 1.25
CA ILE A 114 -17.14 -9.59 1.73
C ILE A 114 -17.25 -10.59 0.57
N ALA A 115 -17.75 -10.16 -0.59
CA ALA A 115 -17.88 -11.02 -1.77
C ALA A 115 -16.53 -11.54 -2.28
N ARG A 116 -15.49 -10.71 -2.22
CA ARG A 116 -14.13 -11.04 -2.68
C ARG A 116 -13.39 -11.99 -1.73
N ASP A 117 -13.59 -11.85 -0.43
CA ASP A 117 -12.93 -12.67 0.59
C ASP A 117 -13.85 -12.87 1.81
N PRO A 118 -14.88 -13.73 1.69
CA PRO A 118 -15.84 -13.94 2.76
C PRO A 118 -15.22 -14.56 4.01
N GLY A 119 -14.19 -15.39 3.87
CA GLY A 119 -13.49 -16.02 4.99
C GLY A 119 -12.82 -14.99 5.92
N HIS A 120 -12.38 -13.88 5.35
CA HIS A 120 -11.75 -12.80 6.11
C HIS A 120 -12.76 -11.78 6.64
N TYR A 121 -13.75 -11.38 5.83
CA TYR A 121 -14.59 -10.20 6.09
C TYR A 121 -15.98 -10.51 6.62
N ALA A 122 -16.60 -11.69 6.33
CA ALA A 122 -18.00 -11.95 6.68
C ALA A 122 -18.31 -11.83 8.17
N LYS A 123 -17.38 -12.22 9.02
CA LYS A 123 -17.51 -12.09 10.49
C LYS A 123 -17.64 -10.65 11.00
N TRP A 124 -17.34 -9.66 10.16
CA TRP A 124 -17.43 -8.24 10.46
C TRP A 124 -18.54 -7.54 9.68
N ALA A 125 -19.48 -8.28 9.08
CA ALA A 125 -20.56 -7.72 8.28
C ALA A 125 -21.41 -6.69 9.06
N ASP A 126 -21.58 -6.90 10.37
CA ASP A 126 -22.28 -5.98 11.27
C ASP A 126 -21.40 -4.85 11.83
N GLY A 127 -20.14 -4.79 11.38
CA GLY A 127 -19.17 -3.77 11.77
C GLY A 127 -18.24 -4.19 12.91
N MET A 128 -17.14 -3.44 13.01
CA MET A 128 -16.15 -3.53 14.08
C MET A 128 -16.08 -2.16 14.78
N PRO A 129 -16.19 -2.10 16.12
CA PRO A 129 -16.03 -0.86 16.87
C PRO A 129 -14.61 -0.29 16.69
N GLY A 130 -14.44 1.02 16.92
CA GLY A 130 -13.13 1.66 16.94
C GLY A 130 -12.24 1.07 18.04
N GLY A 131 -10.94 1.02 17.77
CA GLY A 131 -9.98 0.49 18.73
C GLY A 131 -8.64 0.07 18.10
N PRO A 132 -7.68 -0.39 18.93
CA PRO A 132 -6.32 -0.69 18.49
C PRO A 132 -6.19 -1.79 17.42
N THR A 133 -7.20 -2.65 17.29
CA THR A 133 -7.23 -3.74 16.30
C THR A 133 -8.07 -3.42 15.08
N ASN A 134 -8.80 -2.28 15.09
CA ASN A 134 -9.63 -1.85 13.96
C ASN A 134 -8.75 -1.49 12.76
N PRO A 135 -9.08 -1.96 11.54
CA PRO A 135 -8.27 -1.72 10.35
C PRO A 135 -8.12 -0.25 9.98
N LEU A 136 -9.00 0.65 10.44
CA LEU A 136 -8.88 2.10 10.21
C LEU A 136 -7.93 2.80 11.20
N GLY A 137 -7.46 2.11 12.22
CA GLY A 137 -6.51 2.65 13.19
C GLY A 137 -7.07 3.82 14.03
N ALA A 138 -6.15 4.70 14.47
CA ALA A 138 -6.46 5.73 15.47
C ALA A 138 -7.29 6.90 14.93
N ARG A 139 -7.14 7.25 13.64
CA ARG A 139 -7.79 8.39 12.98
C ARG A 139 -8.16 8.06 11.56
N ALA A 140 -9.23 8.68 11.04
CA ALA A 140 -9.59 8.64 9.62
C ALA A 140 -10.07 10.01 9.12
N LEU A 141 -9.59 10.37 7.91
CA LEU A 141 -10.04 11.48 7.09
C LEU A 141 -10.87 10.86 5.94
N TYR A 142 -12.11 11.29 5.80
CA TYR A 142 -13.08 10.74 4.86
C TYR A 142 -13.06 11.57 3.59
N LEU A 143 -12.89 10.92 2.43
CA LEU A 143 -12.83 11.59 1.15
C LEU A 143 -14.21 11.67 0.51
N PHE A 144 -14.64 12.87 0.18
CA PHE A 144 -15.88 13.16 -0.50
C PHE A 144 -15.60 13.68 -1.91
N ASP A 145 -16.47 13.39 -2.84
CA ASP A 145 -16.42 13.90 -4.21
C ASP A 145 -16.96 15.34 -4.32
N ASP A 146 -16.84 15.93 -5.51
CA ASP A 146 -17.29 17.31 -5.77
C ASP A 146 -18.82 17.48 -5.65
N ASN A 147 -19.60 16.37 -5.64
CA ASN A 147 -21.05 16.39 -5.44
C ASN A 147 -21.44 16.26 -3.95
N GLY A 148 -20.45 16.17 -3.06
CA GLY A 148 -20.65 15.97 -1.62
C GLY A 148 -20.99 14.54 -1.23
N GLY A 149 -20.75 13.57 -2.11
CA GLY A 149 -20.94 12.15 -1.85
C GLY A 149 -19.75 11.53 -1.13
N ASP A 150 -20.02 10.65 -0.15
CA ASP A 150 -18.99 9.83 0.47
C ASP A 150 -18.48 8.77 -0.52
N THR A 151 -17.21 8.84 -0.88
CA THR A 151 -16.58 7.92 -1.85
C THR A 151 -16.18 6.58 -1.26
N PHE A 152 -16.37 6.36 0.04
CA PHE A 152 -15.82 5.24 0.80
C PHE A 152 -14.29 5.14 0.80
N LEU A 153 -13.57 6.09 0.18
CA LEU A 153 -12.13 6.22 0.31
C LEU A 153 -11.78 6.98 1.60
N ARG A 154 -10.68 6.57 2.22
CA ARG A 154 -10.20 7.14 3.48
C ARG A 154 -8.68 7.32 3.43
N ILE A 155 -8.20 8.34 4.14
CA ILE A 155 -6.81 8.42 4.60
C ILE A 155 -6.87 8.10 6.09
N HIS A 156 -6.24 7.00 6.52
CA HIS A 156 -6.47 6.46 7.87
C HIS A 156 -5.25 5.78 8.46
N GLY A 157 -5.30 5.51 9.75
CA GLY A 157 -4.29 4.73 10.45
C GLY A 157 -4.31 3.24 10.11
N THR A 158 -3.42 2.49 10.74
CA THR A 158 -3.40 1.03 10.62
C THR A 158 -2.86 0.38 11.87
N PRO A 159 -3.42 -0.78 12.29
CA PRO A 159 -2.81 -1.62 13.31
C PRO A 159 -1.60 -2.41 12.79
N ASP A 160 -1.32 -2.39 11.48
CA ASP A 160 -0.28 -3.16 10.82
C ASP A 160 0.79 -2.24 10.18
N PRO A 161 1.62 -1.52 10.98
CA PRO A 161 2.52 -0.47 10.52
C PRO A 161 3.61 -0.96 9.55
N TRP A 162 3.98 -2.24 9.59
CA TRP A 162 4.95 -2.85 8.67
C TRP A 162 4.46 -2.94 7.23
N THR A 163 3.18 -2.64 6.98
CA THR A 163 2.60 -2.61 5.62
C THR A 163 2.68 -1.24 4.96
N ILE A 164 3.22 -0.24 5.65
CA ILE A 164 3.45 1.09 5.09
C ILE A 164 4.61 1.04 4.10
N GLY A 165 4.54 1.85 3.04
CA GLY A 165 5.48 1.80 1.91
C GLY A 165 5.15 0.72 0.87
N SER A 166 3.91 0.18 0.89
CA SER A 166 3.51 -0.88 -0.04
C SER A 166 2.06 -0.74 -0.53
N ALA A 167 1.70 -1.51 -1.58
CA ALA A 167 0.37 -1.54 -2.16
C ALA A 167 -0.41 -2.75 -1.63
N VAL A 168 -1.12 -2.60 -0.51
CA VAL A 168 -1.78 -3.72 0.19
C VAL A 168 -3.23 -3.45 0.58
N SER A 169 -3.71 -2.19 0.51
CA SER A 169 -5.06 -1.85 0.96
C SER A 169 -6.14 -2.20 -0.08
N ASN A 170 -7.39 -2.11 0.34
CA ASN A 170 -8.55 -2.25 -0.55
C ASN A 170 -8.97 -0.93 -1.24
N GLY A 171 -8.06 0.02 -1.36
CA GLY A 171 -8.29 1.31 -2.04
C GLY A 171 -7.81 2.51 -1.23
N CYS A 172 -7.98 2.48 0.08
CA CYS A 172 -7.65 3.57 0.99
C CYS A 172 -6.14 3.86 1.10
N VAL A 173 -5.80 5.06 1.55
CA VAL A 173 -4.44 5.49 1.88
C VAL A 173 -4.20 5.25 3.38
N ARG A 174 -3.14 4.52 3.72
CA ARG A 174 -2.86 4.07 5.09
C ARG A 174 -1.59 4.70 5.62
N LEU A 175 -1.61 5.13 6.87
CA LEU A 175 -0.47 5.66 7.61
C LEU A 175 -0.25 4.86 8.91
N VAL A 176 0.94 4.95 9.47
CA VAL A 176 1.18 4.58 10.87
C VAL A 176 0.26 5.41 11.77
N ASN A 177 -0.21 4.85 12.87
CA ASN A 177 -1.18 5.53 13.75
C ASN A 177 -0.68 6.89 14.27
N ASP A 178 0.57 7.00 14.66
CA ASP A 178 1.15 8.27 15.10
C ASP A 178 1.21 9.30 13.98
N HIS A 179 1.52 8.87 12.76
CA HIS A 179 1.59 9.76 11.60
C HIS A 179 0.22 10.25 11.15
N ILE A 180 -0.81 9.39 11.17
CA ILE A 180 -2.18 9.85 10.85
C ILE A 180 -2.71 10.77 11.95
N THR A 181 -2.35 10.56 13.20
CA THR A 181 -2.72 11.47 14.29
C THR A 181 -2.11 12.85 14.05
N GLN A 182 -0.82 12.93 13.70
CA GLN A 182 -0.17 14.20 13.36
C GLN A 182 -0.83 14.87 12.14
N LEU A 183 -1.11 14.14 11.07
CA LEU A 183 -1.79 14.66 9.88
C LEU A 183 -3.20 15.15 10.21
N TYR A 184 -3.93 14.38 11.01
CA TYR A 184 -5.30 14.69 11.42
C TYR A 184 -5.41 16.04 12.12
N GLU A 185 -4.48 16.37 13.00
CA GLU A 185 -4.46 17.67 13.71
C GLU A 185 -4.15 18.85 12.76
N MET A 186 -3.39 18.64 11.70
CA MET A 186 -3.03 19.69 10.73
C MET A 186 -4.09 19.97 9.70
N VAL A 187 -4.94 18.98 9.38
CA VAL A 187 -5.85 19.01 8.22
C VAL A 187 -7.24 19.52 8.63
N PRO A 188 -7.68 20.70 8.12
CA PRO A 188 -9.06 21.19 8.29
C PRO A 188 -10.07 20.36 7.51
N MET A 189 -11.36 20.57 7.81
CA MET A 189 -12.46 20.18 6.94
C MET A 189 -12.35 20.89 5.58
N ASP A 190 -12.95 20.34 4.55
CA ASP A 190 -12.94 20.84 3.16
C ASP A 190 -11.55 20.95 2.51
N THR A 191 -10.50 20.42 3.17
CA THR A 191 -9.15 20.34 2.60
C THR A 191 -9.16 19.61 1.26
N PRO A 192 -8.63 20.22 0.17
CA PRO A 192 -8.49 19.55 -1.13
C PRO A 192 -7.52 18.37 -1.06
N VAL A 193 -7.90 17.27 -1.70
CA VAL A 193 -7.10 16.03 -1.77
C VAL A 193 -6.98 15.59 -3.22
N THR A 194 -5.75 15.39 -3.69
CA THR A 194 -5.47 14.80 -5.00
C THR A 194 -4.78 13.45 -4.83
N LEU A 195 -5.42 12.39 -5.32
CA LEU A 195 -4.80 11.06 -5.46
C LEU A 195 -4.31 10.93 -6.91
N TYR A 196 -2.99 10.94 -7.13
CA TYR A 196 -2.40 10.82 -8.46
C TYR A 196 -2.54 9.41 -9.01
N SER A 197 -2.53 9.28 -10.33
CA SER A 197 -2.59 7.98 -11.01
C SER A 197 -1.30 7.18 -10.79
N LYS A 198 -1.44 5.86 -10.74
CA LYS A 198 -0.29 4.95 -10.90
C LYS A 198 0.26 5.11 -12.32
N ARG A 199 1.58 5.10 -12.45
CA ARG A 199 2.22 5.02 -13.78
C ARG A 199 1.90 3.66 -14.38
N SER A 200 1.51 3.63 -15.65
CA SER A 200 1.47 2.36 -16.40
C SER A 200 2.88 1.77 -16.41
N GLN A 201 3.02 0.53 -15.97
CA GLN A 201 4.26 -0.19 -16.25
C GLN A 201 4.29 -0.39 -17.76
N SER A 202 5.16 0.33 -18.44
CA SER A 202 5.50 0.02 -19.84
C SER A 202 6.11 -1.38 -19.85
N SER A 203 5.44 -2.29 -20.52
CA SER A 203 5.86 -3.66 -20.78
C SER A 203 7.14 -3.65 -21.61
#